data_5c44aa83891d2757ea820bb18e6de203
#
_entry.id   5c44aa83891d2757ea820bb18e6de203
#
_cell.length_a   1.000
_cell.length_b   1.000
_cell.length_c   1.000
_cell.angle_alpha   90.00
_cell.angle_beta   90.00
_cell.angle_gamma   90.00
#
_symmetry.space_group_name_H-M   'P 1'
#
loop_
_entity.id
_entity.type
_entity.pdbx_description
1 polymer ?
#
loop_
_entity_poly.entity_id
_entity_poly.type
_entity_poly.pdbx_seq_one_letter_code
_entity_poly.pdbx_strand_id
1 'polypeptide(L)'
;MTVQTKTEDCPVCQSPDDAGPAVDLVYGWIGCELCQRWFHPSCVKLSAHDIETIGEYHCPDCAPKHGPSVLKRKSSRSRKKIDYIALNEGQQVREIDKHPHIDNFNMFENDRPLEKLIYVVRPEVDGDQRGIVTDRKLTQIIFETQLKRPILVPACNPALSNYKNCYDLTFKFPQLTVDQIAEEVGLDKELPVMDVLTQNNTPNWTLGKWRDYFNLKAQDRDRIRNVISLEVSQTKLNEKIELPKSVLDIDVVNKIFSTCKSELDAHEIEKPKVSKYILMSVKDSFTDFHVDFGGTSVYYTILQGRKQFLMFPPTKRNLAAYQKWCLSDDQNSHWFGDLVPPTKPGKEPIDPAYMNNGVKIDIDAGDLLILPSGWIHSVYTPCDSVIVGGNFLNMLSLKNHLEVYKIEIDTKVPEKFKFPNFIKVIWLIGWFVMKNNNLTEFELDCLANLIPFYKSQLQDIENIDAADKYHKRIINRVKSSLPTSVIGKPADFVAEFERWYSLQTRKRKYDNM
;
A
#
# COMPACT_ATOMS: atom_id res chain seq x y z
N MET A 1 -14.72 24.31 28.01
CA MET A 1 -16.05 24.93 27.91
C MET A 1 -16.09 26.07 28.92
N THR A 2 -16.07 27.29 28.45
CA THR A 2 -16.19 28.52 29.28
C THR A 2 -17.69 28.73 29.49
N VAL A 3 -18.12 28.68 30.77
CA VAL A 3 -19.47 29.03 31.16
C VAL A 3 -19.56 30.56 31.10
N GLN A 4 -20.09 31.11 30.02
CA GLN A 4 -20.50 32.51 29.95
C GLN A 4 -21.95 32.61 30.39
N THR A 5 -22.23 33.56 31.29
CA THR A 5 -23.58 33.90 31.76
C THR A 5 -24.40 34.48 30.62
N LYS A 6 -25.52 33.88 30.40
CA LYS A 6 -26.48 34.09 29.34
C LYS A 6 -27.28 35.39 29.53
N THR A 7 -27.52 36.11 28.44
CA THR A 7 -28.34 37.33 28.41
C THR A 7 -29.40 37.38 27.30
N GLU A 8 -29.61 36.33 26.53
CA GLU A 8 -30.52 36.34 25.37
C GLU A 8 -31.43 35.12 25.29
N ASP A 9 -32.68 35.32 24.81
CA ASP A 9 -33.65 34.27 24.57
C ASP A 9 -33.30 33.42 23.35
N CYS A 10 -33.73 32.15 23.30
CA CYS A 10 -33.55 31.29 22.13
C CYS A 10 -34.20 31.92 20.89
N PRO A 11 -33.50 32.15 19.79
CA PRO A 11 -34.02 32.81 18.60
C PRO A 11 -35.20 32.05 17.93
N VAL A 12 -35.44 30.79 18.27
CA VAL A 12 -36.51 29.97 17.69
C VAL A 12 -37.79 30.04 18.53
N CYS A 13 -37.69 29.84 19.85
CA CYS A 13 -38.87 29.82 20.73
C CYS A 13 -39.07 31.11 21.52
N GLN A 14 -38.11 32.03 21.48
CA GLN A 14 -38.13 33.31 22.21
C GLN A 14 -38.32 33.16 23.73
N SER A 15 -37.83 32.04 24.29
CA SER A 15 -37.89 31.74 25.72
C SER A 15 -36.50 31.60 26.32
N PRO A 16 -36.30 32.13 27.55
CA PRO A 16 -35.09 31.88 28.29
C PRO A 16 -35.08 30.55 29.07
N ASP A 17 -36.21 29.85 29.13
CA ASP A 17 -36.42 28.68 29.97
C ASP A 17 -35.81 27.40 29.42
N ASP A 18 -35.03 26.71 30.26
CA ASP A 18 -34.44 25.39 30.01
C ASP A 18 -35.47 24.24 30.20
N ALA A 19 -36.76 24.53 30.34
CA ALA A 19 -37.83 23.57 30.64
C ALA A 19 -38.41 22.92 29.38
N GLY A 20 -37.51 22.35 28.53
CA GLY A 20 -37.83 21.65 27.31
C GLY A 20 -37.82 20.13 27.43
N PRO A 21 -37.85 19.40 26.29
CA PRO A 21 -37.67 17.96 26.21
C PRO A 21 -36.38 17.48 26.91
N ALA A 22 -36.27 16.17 27.22
CA ALA A 22 -35.16 15.60 27.97
C ALA A 22 -33.76 15.97 27.43
N VAL A 23 -33.61 16.25 26.13
CA VAL A 23 -32.35 16.68 25.52
C VAL A 23 -31.93 18.08 26.01
N ASP A 24 -32.86 19.01 26.19
CA ASP A 24 -32.58 20.37 26.65
C ASP A 24 -32.24 20.37 28.14
N LEU A 25 -32.87 19.47 28.93
CA LEU A 25 -32.56 19.31 30.36
C LEU A 25 -31.15 18.78 30.61
N VAL A 26 -30.61 17.97 29.66
CA VAL A 26 -29.25 17.38 29.80
C VAL A 26 -28.18 18.30 29.25
N TYR A 27 -28.42 18.96 28.11
CA TYR A 27 -27.40 19.71 27.38
C TYR A 27 -27.57 21.23 27.44
N GLY A 28 -28.73 21.70 27.94
CA GLY A 28 -29.05 23.11 28.08
C GLY A 28 -29.11 23.82 26.74
N TRP A 29 -28.01 24.42 26.33
CA TRP A 29 -27.92 25.28 25.16
C TRP A 29 -26.78 24.90 24.23
N ILE A 30 -26.98 25.14 22.91
CA ILE A 30 -25.92 24.99 21.91
C ILE A 30 -25.67 26.34 21.21
N GLY A 31 -24.42 26.78 21.20
CA GLY A 31 -24.00 28.03 20.57
C GLY A 31 -23.53 27.84 19.14
N CYS A 32 -23.96 28.70 18.22
CA CYS A 32 -23.46 28.71 16.84
C CYS A 32 -22.07 29.39 16.80
N GLU A 33 -21.06 28.68 16.31
CA GLU A 33 -19.68 29.19 16.22
C GLU A 33 -19.51 30.39 15.27
N LEU A 34 -20.45 30.56 14.31
CA LEU A 34 -20.38 31.65 13.33
C LEU A 34 -21.06 32.93 13.77
N CYS A 35 -22.28 32.85 14.31
CA CYS A 35 -23.04 34.03 14.70
C CYS A 35 -23.16 34.24 16.22
N GLN A 36 -22.58 33.34 17.01
CA GLN A 36 -22.53 33.41 18.49
C GLN A 36 -23.89 33.36 19.19
N ARG A 37 -25.01 33.12 18.45
CA ARG A 37 -26.36 32.97 19.02
C ARG A 37 -26.52 31.57 19.62
N TRP A 38 -27.31 31.50 20.72
CA TRP A 38 -27.55 30.28 21.45
C TRP A 38 -28.95 29.76 21.21
N PHE A 39 -29.12 28.44 21.14
CA PHE A 39 -30.35 27.74 20.80
C PHE A 39 -30.59 26.60 21.78
N HIS A 40 -31.87 26.28 22.07
CA HIS A 40 -32.19 25.00 22.67
C HIS A 40 -31.97 23.89 21.64
N PRO A 41 -31.32 22.78 21.99
CA PRO A 41 -31.11 21.66 21.08
C PRO A 41 -32.39 21.16 20.40
N SER A 42 -33.49 21.05 21.15
CA SER A 42 -34.80 20.66 20.61
C SER A 42 -35.33 21.63 19.58
N CYS A 43 -35.14 22.94 19.76
CA CYS A 43 -35.59 23.97 18.83
C CYS A 43 -34.90 23.89 17.47
N VAL A 44 -33.69 23.41 17.43
CA VAL A 44 -32.87 23.19 16.20
C VAL A 44 -32.83 21.72 15.78
N LYS A 45 -33.71 20.88 16.36
CA LYS A 45 -33.89 19.46 16.02
C LYS A 45 -32.64 18.60 16.15
N LEU A 46 -31.79 18.89 17.14
CA LEU A 46 -30.64 18.08 17.47
C LEU A 46 -30.99 17.01 18.50
N SER A 47 -30.58 15.79 18.25
CA SER A 47 -30.62 14.70 19.23
C SER A 47 -29.39 14.76 20.17
N ALA A 48 -29.46 14.04 21.30
CA ALA A 48 -28.31 13.88 22.19
C ALA A 48 -27.06 13.35 21.44
N HIS A 49 -27.25 12.42 20.52
CA HIS A 49 -26.17 11.88 19.69
C HIS A 49 -25.55 12.94 18.77
N ASP A 50 -26.39 13.80 18.17
CA ASP A 50 -25.89 14.89 17.30
C ASP A 50 -25.00 15.85 18.09
N ILE A 51 -25.44 16.25 19.29
CA ILE A 51 -24.70 17.19 20.16
C ILE A 51 -23.35 16.60 20.60
N GLU A 52 -23.31 15.31 20.92
CA GLU A 52 -22.08 14.63 21.28
C GLU A 52 -21.08 14.54 20.12
N THR A 53 -21.60 14.46 18.90
CA THR A 53 -20.78 14.28 17.69
C THR A 53 -20.39 15.57 17.00
N ILE A 54 -21.12 16.69 17.21
CA ILE A 54 -20.80 18.01 16.65
C ILE A 54 -19.58 18.60 17.35
N GLY A 55 -18.58 19.01 16.55
CA GLY A 55 -17.41 19.80 16.98
C GLY A 55 -17.63 21.29 16.92
N GLU A 56 -18.16 21.78 15.79
CA GLU A 56 -18.52 23.17 15.54
C GLU A 56 -19.96 23.23 15.04
N TYR A 57 -20.82 23.87 15.79
CA TYR A 57 -22.25 23.96 15.43
C TYR A 57 -22.52 25.19 14.55
N HIS A 58 -23.20 24.99 13.45
CA HIS A 58 -23.74 26.04 12.57
C HIS A 58 -25.27 26.01 12.62
N CYS A 59 -25.87 27.14 13.03
CA CYS A 59 -27.32 27.25 13.15
C CYS A 59 -28.02 27.23 11.76
N PRO A 60 -29.36 27.04 11.70
CA PRO A 60 -30.11 26.98 10.43
C PRO A 60 -29.92 28.20 9.51
N ASP A 61 -29.61 29.37 10.04
CA ASP A 61 -29.36 30.59 9.25
C ASP A 61 -27.94 30.66 8.69
N CYS A 62 -26.98 30.06 9.37
CA CYS A 62 -25.56 30.07 9.00
C CYS A 62 -25.17 28.89 8.10
N ALA A 63 -25.73 27.71 8.33
CA ALA A 63 -25.43 26.50 7.57
C ALA A 63 -25.61 26.63 6.05
N PRO A 64 -26.65 27.32 5.51
CA PRO A 64 -26.78 27.49 4.06
C PRO A 64 -25.69 28.36 3.43
N LYS A 65 -25.04 29.24 4.20
CA LYS A 65 -24.05 30.20 3.72
C LYS A 65 -22.60 29.74 3.93
N HIS A 66 -22.38 28.95 4.97
CA HIS A 66 -21.02 28.59 5.43
C HIS A 66 -20.77 27.08 5.48
N GLY A 67 -21.77 26.28 5.09
CA GLY A 67 -21.71 24.81 5.13
C GLY A 67 -22.29 24.22 6.41
N PRO A 68 -22.52 22.90 6.46
CA PRO A 68 -23.11 22.20 7.60
C PRO A 68 -22.18 22.24 8.81
N SER A 69 -22.71 21.95 10.00
CA SER A 69 -21.95 21.79 11.25
C SER A 69 -20.80 20.79 11.06
N VAL A 70 -19.65 21.10 11.66
CA VAL A 70 -18.45 20.26 11.61
C VAL A 70 -18.52 19.21 12.72
N LEU A 71 -18.42 17.95 12.37
CA LEU A 71 -18.39 16.86 13.35
C LEU A 71 -17.03 16.78 14.06
N LYS A 72 -17.05 16.41 15.34
CA LYS A 72 -15.83 16.09 16.08
C LYS A 72 -15.13 14.94 15.36
N ARG A 73 -13.84 15.07 15.06
CA ARG A 73 -13.02 13.95 14.66
C ARG A 73 -13.00 12.94 15.81
N LYS A 74 -13.81 11.89 15.72
CA LYS A 74 -13.66 10.75 16.61
C LYS A 74 -12.30 10.15 16.32
N SER A 75 -11.35 10.34 17.24
CA SER A 75 -10.18 9.50 17.30
C SER A 75 -10.70 8.07 17.52
N SER A 76 -10.58 7.21 16.53
CA SER A 76 -10.94 5.79 16.60
C SER A 76 -9.99 4.98 17.49
N ARG A 77 -9.29 5.63 18.40
CA ARG A 77 -8.59 4.99 19.50
C ARG A 77 -9.65 4.44 20.45
N SER A 78 -10.03 3.18 20.26
CA SER A 78 -10.62 2.38 21.31
C SER A 78 -9.64 2.42 22.50
N ARG A 79 -9.84 3.37 23.41
CA ARG A 79 -9.19 3.36 24.72
C ARG A 79 -9.90 2.27 25.51
N LYS A 80 -9.40 1.01 25.48
CA LYS A 80 -9.67 0.09 26.57
C LYS A 80 -9.33 0.85 27.85
N LYS A 81 -10.31 1.08 28.71
CA LYS A 81 -10.06 1.58 30.06
C LYS A 81 -9.12 0.59 30.72
N ILE A 82 -7.89 1.01 30.97
CA ILE A 82 -6.94 0.21 31.77
C ILE A 82 -7.52 0.21 33.16
N ASP A 83 -7.95 -0.95 33.63
CA ASP A 83 -8.36 -1.15 35.03
C ASP A 83 -7.09 -1.21 35.88
N TYR A 84 -6.74 -0.06 36.46
CA TYR A 84 -5.56 0.08 37.29
C TYR A 84 -5.69 -0.70 38.62
N ILE A 85 -6.90 -1.09 39.00
CA ILE A 85 -7.15 -1.89 40.21
C ILE A 85 -6.78 -3.35 39.92
N ALA A 86 -7.21 -3.91 38.80
CA ALA A 86 -6.84 -5.25 38.36
C ALA A 86 -5.32 -5.39 38.11
N LEU A 87 -4.66 -4.30 37.71
CA LEU A 87 -3.20 -4.25 37.49
C LEU A 87 -2.40 -4.35 38.80
N ASN A 88 -2.98 -3.88 39.91
CA ASN A 88 -2.32 -3.85 41.22
C ASN A 88 -2.51 -5.18 42.02
N GLU A 89 -3.49 -6.02 41.62
CA GLU A 89 -3.82 -7.27 42.31
C GLU A 89 -3.09 -8.50 41.77
N GLY A 90 -2.16 -8.35 40.84
CA GLY A 90 -1.28 -9.45 40.38
C GLY A 90 -1.98 -10.59 39.64
N GLN A 91 -3.24 -10.43 39.29
CA GLN A 91 -4.05 -11.44 38.62
C GLN A 91 -4.36 -11.06 37.19
N GLN A 92 -3.39 -11.14 36.28
CA GLN A 92 -3.65 -11.50 34.88
C GLN A 92 -2.31 -11.62 34.14
N VAL A 93 -1.99 -12.81 33.70
CA VAL A 93 -1.14 -13.01 32.54
C VAL A 93 -1.80 -12.20 31.42
N ARG A 94 -1.22 -11.04 31.05
CA ARG A 94 -1.74 -10.21 29.95
C ARG A 94 -1.77 -11.07 28.69
N GLU A 95 -2.95 -11.40 28.20
CA GLU A 95 -3.06 -11.78 26.79
C GLU A 95 -2.54 -10.62 25.95
N ILE A 96 -1.54 -10.90 25.13
CA ILE A 96 -1.01 -9.90 24.20
C ILE A 96 -2.14 -9.57 23.23
N ASP A 97 -2.55 -8.30 23.20
CA ASP A 97 -3.65 -7.85 22.33
C ASP A 97 -3.28 -8.07 20.85
N LYS A 98 -3.96 -9.02 20.21
CA LYS A 98 -3.85 -9.31 18.79
C LYS A 98 -4.66 -8.32 17.96
N HIS A 99 -4.31 -8.15 16.69
CA HIS A 99 -5.11 -7.35 15.77
C HIS A 99 -6.50 -7.99 15.58
N PRO A 100 -7.62 -7.23 15.69
CA PRO A 100 -8.97 -7.79 15.63
C PRO A 100 -9.31 -8.48 14.30
N HIS A 101 -8.64 -8.09 13.21
CA HIS A 101 -8.87 -8.67 11.88
C HIS A 101 -8.21 -10.04 11.66
N ILE A 102 -7.40 -10.53 12.60
CA ILE A 102 -6.79 -11.87 12.48
C ILE A 102 -7.85 -12.96 12.43
N ASP A 103 -8.92 -12.83 13.20
CA ASP A 103 -10.00 -13.82 13.19
C ASP A 103 -10.72 -13.84 11.85
N ASN A 104 -11.04 -12.67 11.28
CA ASN A 104 -11.64 -12.54 9.95
C ASN A 104 -10.71 -13.11 8.86
N PHE A 105 -9.41 -12.82 8.96
CA PHE A 105 -8.39 -13.36 8.07
C PHE A 105 -8.36 -14.90 8.11
N ASN A 106 -8.41 -15.47 9.31
CA ASN A 106 -8.36 -16.93 9.49
C ASN A 106 -9.61 -17.63 8.98
N MET A 107 -10.79 -16.99 9.10
CA MET A 107 -12.06 -17.51 8.58
C MET A 107 -12.20 -17.43 7.06
N PHE A 108 -11.33 -16.68 6.38
CA PHE A 108 -11.40 -16.59 4.92
C PHE A 108 -10.97 -17.93 4.29
N GLU A 109 -11.79 -18.41 3.35
CA GLU A 109 -11.53 -19.61 2.56
C GLU A 109 -11.57 -19.26 1.07
N ASN A 110 -10.72 -19.94 0.28
CA ASN A 110 -10.73 -19.78 -1.16
C ASN A 110 -12.01 -20.38 -1.74
N ASP A 111 -12.71 -19.63 -2.56
CA ASP A 111 -13.96 -20.05 -3.22
C ASP A 111 -13.69 -20.92 -4.46
N ARG A 112 -12.44 -21.01 -4.90
CA ARG A 112 -11.98 -21.75 -6.07
C ARG A 112 -10.64 -22.43 -5.85
N PRO A 113 -10.30 -23.44 -6.68
CA PRO A 113 -8.97 -24.03 -6.67
C PRO A 113 -7.88 -22.99 -6.87
N LEU A 114 -6.79 -23.11 -6.10
CA LEU A 114 -5.69 -22.13 -6.03
C LEU A 114 -5.10 -21.82 -7.43
N GLU A 115 -4.97 -22.83 -8.29
CA GLU A 115 -4.39 -22.72 -9.64
C GLU A 115 -5.22 -21.83 -10.58
N LYS A 116 -6.49 -21.57 -10.26
CA LYS A 116 -7.33 -20.62 -11.00
C LYS A 116 -7.12 -19.18 -10.56
N LEU A 117 -6.62 -18.99 -9.34
CA LEU A 117 -6.46 -17.69 -8.70
C LEU A 117 -5.03 -17.14 -8.84
N ILE A 118 -4.04 -18.01 -8.67
CA ILE A 118 -2.62 -17.68 -8.83
C ILE A 118 -1.95 -18.65 -9.82
N TYR A 119 -0.74 -18.33 -10.24
CA TYR A 119 0.11 -19.25 -11.01
C TYR A 119 1.11 -19.92 -10.05
N VAL A 120 1.00 -21.23 -9.88
CA VAL A 120 1.96 -22.02 -9.13
C VAL A 120 2.91 -22.68 -10.12
N VAL A 121 4.19 -22.36 -10.02
CA VAL A 121 5.22 -22.97 -10.88
C VAL A 121 5.42 -24.44 -10.48
N ARG A 122 5.30 -25.32 -11.44
CA ARG A 122 5.44 -26.77 -11.26
C ARG A 122 6.53 -27.30 -12.18
N PRO A 123 7.68 -27.73 -11.65
CA PRO A 123 8.81 -28.18 -12.47
C PRO A 123 8.47 -29.27 -13.48
N GLU A 124 7.55 -30.17 -13.13
CA GLU A 124 7.05 -31.24 -14.01
C GLU A 124 6.22 -30.74 -15.21
N VAL A 125 5.69 -29.51 -15.12
CA VAL A 125 4.88 -28.87 -16.19
C VAL A 125 5.66 -27.74 -16.85
N ASP A 126 6.29 -26.92 -16.04
CA ASP A 126 6.93 -25.66 -16.44
C ASP A 126 8.43 -25.79 -16.71
N GLY A 127 9.03 -26.92 -16.36
CA GLY A 127 10.44 -27.20 -16.59
C GLY A 127 10.78 -27.50 -18.06
N ASP A 128 12.08 -27.58 -18.32
CA ASP A 128 12.61 -28.11 -19.58
C ASP A 128 12.37 -29.63 -19.66
N GLN A 129 12.93 -30.29 -20.69
CA GLN A 129 12.82 -31.75 -20.87
C GLN A 129 13.36 -32.56 -19.67
N ARG A 130 14.14 -31.95 -18.79
CA ARG A 130 14.67 -32.56 -17.57
C ARG A 130 13.85 -32.21 -16.33
N GLY A 131 12.77 -31.45 -16.48
CA GLY A 131 11.96 -30.94 -15.38
C GLY A 131 12.64 -29.76 -14.62
N ILE A 132 13.53 -29.01 -15.28
CA ILE A 132 14.24 -27.87 -14.66
C ILE A 132 13.62 -26.57 -15.10
N VAL A 133 13.20 -25.73 -14.14
CA VAL A 133 12.74 -24.36 -14.37
C VAL A 133 13.93 -23.43 -14.35
N THR A 134 14.22 -22.81 -15.49
CA THR A 134 15.31 -21.85 -15.67
C THR A 134 14.83 -20.40 -15.54
N ASP A 135 15.73 -19.42 -15.38
CA ASP A 135 15.42 -17.99 -15.43
C ASP A 135 14.64 -17.61 -16.67
N ARG A 136 15.07 -18.13 -17.83
CA ARG A 136 14.38 -17.88 -19.11
C ARG A 136 12.93 -18.36 -19.07
N LYS A 137 12.70 -19.54 -18.49
CA LYS A 137 11.34 -20.10 -18.39
C LYS A 137 10.48 -19.29 -17.43
N LEU A 138 11.02 -18.90 -16.28
CA LEU A 138 10.29 -18.07 -15.32
C LEU A 138 9.97 -16.68 -15.93
N THR A 139 10.92 -16.06 -16.63
CA THR A 139 10.67 -14.82 -17.37
C THR A 139 9.59 -15.01 -18.45
N GLN A 140 9.60 -16.13 -19.17
CA GLN A 140 8.55 -16.47 -20.14
C GLN A 140 7.17 -16.57 -19.47
N ILE A 141 7.05 -17.26 -18.33
CA ILE A 141 5.80 -17.35 -17.54
C ILE A 141 5.29 -15.95 -17.15
N ILE A 142 6.18 -15.06 -16.73
CA ILE A 142 5.82 -13.68 -16.39
C ILE A 142 5.19 -12.97 -17.60
N PHE A 143 5.78 -13.08 -18.78
CA PHE A 143 5.24 -12.47 -20.01
C PHE A 143 3.96 -13.14 -20.49
N GLU A 144 3.86 -14.47 -20.47
CA GLU A 144 2.66 -15.21 -20.86
C GLU A 144 1.46 -14.91 -19.95
N THR A 145 1.69 -14.78 -18.65
CA THR A 145 0.67 -14.37 -17.68
C THR A 145 0.41 -12.86 -17.68
N GLN A 146 1.24 -12.09 -18.42
CA GLN A 146 1.25 -10.63 -18.40
C GLN A 146 1.34 -10.06 -16.99
N LEU A 147 1.92 -10.83 -16.07
CA LEU A 147 2.00 -10.51 -14.63
C LEU A 147 0.65 -10.01 -14.06
N LYS A 148 -0.46 -10.64 -14.44
CA LYS A 148 -1.81 -10.31 -13.96
C LYS A 148 -2.22 -11.10 -12.72
N ARG A 149 -1.57 -12.22 -12.46
CA ARG A 149 -1.82 -13.11 -11.31
C ARG A 149 -0.54 -13.29 -10.51
N PRO A 150 -0.62 -13.43 -9.18
CA PRO A 150 0.54 -13.79 -8.37
C PRO A 150 1.20 -15.06 -8.90
N ILE A 151 2.51 -15.09 -8.89
CA ILE A 151 3.31 -16.26 -9.30
C ILE A 151 4.02 -16.78 -8.07
N LEU A 152 3.72 -18.01 -7.68
CA LEU A 152 4.40 -18.71 -6.59
C LEU A 152 5.37 -19.73 -7.19
N VAL A 153 6.65 -19.65 -6.78
CA VAL A 153 7.71 -20.60 -7.13
C VAL A 153 8.07 -21.36 -5.85
N PRO A 154 7.49 -22.55 -5.63
CA PRO A 154 7.64 -23.25 -4.36
C PRO A 154 9.05 -23.79 -4.17
N ALA A 155 9.58 -23.68 -2.97
CA ALA A 155 10.83 -24.28 -2.51
C ALA A 155 12.03 -24.11 -3.48
N CYS A 156 12.10 -22.95 -4.16
CA CYS A 156 13.09 -22.69 -5.19
C CYS A 156 14.45 -22.22 -4.64
N ASN A 157 14.53 -21.81 -3.35
CA ASN A 157 15.77 -21.36 -2.76
C ASN A 157 16.66 -22.54 -2.34
N PRO A 158 17.81 -22.76 -3.02
CA PRO A 158 18.67 -23.93 -2.75
C PRO A 158 19.34 -23.89 -1.37
N ALA A 159 19.39 -22.74 -0.72
CA ALA A 159 19.95 -22.61 0.64
C ALA A 159 18.97 -23.14 1.71
N LEU A 160 17.67 -23.26 1.40
CA LEU A 160 16.61 -23.53 2.38
C LEU A 160 15.76 -24.75 2.02
N SER A 161 15.87 -25.29 0.81
CA SER A 161 15.03 -26.37 0.32
C SER A 161 15.82 -27.58 -0.13
N ASN A 162 15.18 -28.76 -0.03
CA ASN A 162 15.73 -30.02 -0.53
C ASN A 162 15.44 -30.24 -2.03
N TYR A 163 14.70 -29.36 -2.70
CA TYR A 163 14.37 -29.42 -4.13
C TYR A 163 15.50 -28.94 -5.05
N LYS A 164 16.74 -29.25 -4.72
CA LYS A 164 17.96 -28.69 -5.33
C LYS A 164 18.09 -28.88 -6.84
N ASN A 165 17.33 -29.79 -7.45
CA ASN A 165 17.56 -30.20 -8.83
C ASN A 165 16.46 -29.75 -9.81
N CYS A 166 15.41 -29.08 -9.35
CA CYS A 166 14.28 -28.71 -10.20
C CYS A 166 14.32 -27.23 -10.65
N TYR A 167 15.25 -26.44 -10.11
CA TYR A 167 15.38 -25.04 -10.41
C TYR A 167 16.82 -24.67 -10.74
N ASP A 168 17.01 -23.94 -11.85
CA ASP A 168 18.24 -23.29 -12.26
C ASP A 168 17.94 -21.79 -12.39
N LEU A 169 17.77 -21.14 -11.21
CA LEU A 169 17.41 -19.75 -11.08
C LEU A 169 18.57 -18.94 -10.49
N THR A 170 18.84 -17.81 -11.10
CA THR A 170 19.89 -16.88 -10.65
C THR A 170 19.33 -15.90 -9.64
N PHE A 171 19.63 -16.12 -8.38
CA PHE A 171 19.42 -15.22 -7.25
C PHE A 171 20.27 -15.68 -6.08
N LYS A 172 20.39 -14.81 -5.05
CA LYS A 172 21.09 -15.17 -3.82
C LYS A 172 20.32 -14.65 -2.62
N PHE A 173 19.74 -15.57 -1.86
CA PHE A 173 19.07 -15.30 -0.61
C PHE A 173 19.66 -16.22 0.47
N PRO A 174 20.72 -15.76 1.16
CA PRO A 174 21.37 -16.57 2.21
C PRO A 174 20.43 -16.73 3.39
N GLN A 175 20.59 -17.81 4.13
CA GLN A 175 19.96 -17.93 5.43
C GLN A 175 20.55 -16.86 6.36
N LEU A 176 19.69 -16.02 6.94
CA LEU A 176 20.06 -14.92 7.83
C LEU A 176 19.22 -14.97 9.11
N THR A 177 19.87 -14.89 10.26
CA THR A 177 19.22 -14.65 11.54
C THR A 177 19.10 -13.16 11.82
N VAL A 178 18.21 -12.77 12.75
CA VAL A 178 18.08 -11.36 13.15
C VAL A 178 19.37 -10.83 13.79
N ASP A 179 20.11 -11.67 14.50
CA ASP A 179 21.42 -11.30 15.06
C ASP A 179 22.42 -10.95 13.95
N GLN A 180 22.55 -11.79 12.92
CA GLN A 180 23.43 -11.54 11.78
C GLN A 180 23.00 -10.28 11.01
N ILE A 181 21.70 -10.05 10.83
CA ILE A 181 21.18 -8.83 10.20
C ILE A 181 21.59 -7.61 11.01
N ALA A 182 21.44 -7.67 12.34
CA ALA A 182 21.75 -6.55 13.22
C ALA A 182 23.26 -6.23 13.24
N GLU A 183 24.12 -7.24 13.19
CA GLU A 183 25.59 -7.09 13.11
C GLU A 183 26.01 -6.46 11.76
N GLU A 184 25.45 -6.91 10.64
CA GLU A 184 25.82 -6.44 9.30
C GLU A 184 25.30 -5.04 8.96
N VAL A 185 24.15 -4.66 9.50
CA VAL A 185 23.52 -3.36 9.27
C VAL A 185 23.97 -2.32 10.29
N GLY A 186 24.20 -2.75 11.54
CA GLY A 186 24.57 -1.92 12.68
C GLY A 186 23.45 -1.80 13.71
N LEU A 187 23.82 -2.02 14.98
CA LEU A 187 22.87 -2.04 16.11
C LEU A 187 22.16 -0.71 16.36
N ASP A 188 22.84 0.40 16.06
CA ASP A 188 22.31 1.77 16.26
C ASP A 188 21.44 2.25 15.10
N LYS A 189 21.30 1.43 14.06
CA LYS A 189 20.43 1.78 12.92
C LYS A 189 18.99 1.98 13.38
N GLU A 190 18.48 3.19 13.23
CA GLU A 190 17.07 3.48 13.45
C GLU A 190 16.20 2.75 12.42
N LEU A 191 15.09 2.18 12.90
CA LEU A 191 14.15 1.51 12.02
C LEU A 191 12.69 1.75 12.50
N PRO A 192 11.75 1.81 11.55
CA PRO A 192 10.33 1.89 11.88
C PRO A 192 9.85 0.52 12.39
N VAL A 193 9.35 0.50 13.62
CA VAL A 193 8.73 -0.68 14.22
C VAL A 193 7.25 -0.42 14.40
N MET A 194 6.43 -1.21 13.72
CA MET A 194 4.97 -1.10 13.77
C MET A 194 4.41 -1.83 14.99
N ASP A 195 3.55 -1.18 15.75
CA ASP A 195 2.66 -1.82 16.72
C ASP A 195 1.49 -2.45 15.95
N VAL A 196 1.33 -3.77 16.06
CA VAL A 196 0.37 -4.53 15.25
C VAL A 196 -1.07 -4.19 15.58
N LEU A 197 -1.40 -3.91 16.83
CA LEU A 197 -2.76 -3.56 17.23
C LEU A 197 -3.22 -2.20 16.65
N THR A 198 -2.31 -1.24 16.60
CA THR A 198 -2.63 0.13 16.15
C THR A 198 -2.26 0.41 14.71
N GLN A 199 -1.52 -0.49 14.04
CA GLN A 199 -0.96 -0.30 12.70
C GLN A 199 -0.11 0.97 12.54
N ASN A 200 0.43 1.50 13.65
CA ASN A 200 1.24 2.72 13.69
C ASN A 200 2.68 2.41 14.09
N ASN A 201 3.62 3.19 13.56
CA ASN A 201 5.02 3.08 13.94
C ASN A 201 5.24 3.61 15.36
N THR A 202 6.01 2.84 16.13
CA THR A 202 6.50 3.20 17.47
C THR A 202 7.83 3.94 17.34
N PRO A 203 8.01 5.09 17.99
CA PRO A 203 9.26 5.86 17.91
C PRO A 203 10.40 5.21 18.71
N ASN A 204 11.62 5.67 18.44
CA ASN A 204 12.84 5.37 19.22
C ASN A 204 13.27 3.90 19.22
N TRP A 205 13.03 3.20 18.13
CA TRP A 205 13.56 1.84 17.92
C TRP A 205 14.84 1.87 17.11
N THR A 206 15.81 1.09 17.59
CA THR A 206 17.02 0.74 16.84
C THR A 206 17.02 -0.74 16.51
N LEU A 207 17.85 -1.15 15.56
CA LEU A 207 17.96 -2.55 15.17
C LEU A 207 18.48 -3.43 16.32
N GLY A 208 19.31 -2.89 17.22
CA GLY A 208 19.73 -3.58 18.45
C GLY A 208 18.55 -3.87 19.38
N LYS A 209 17.70 -2.87 19.65
CA LYS A 209 16.47 -3.06 20.45
C LYS A 209 15.52 -4.05 19.78
N TRP A 210 15.41 -4.01 18.44
CA TRP A 210 14.60 -4.97 17.71
C TRP A 210 15.11 -6.39 17.83
N ARG A 211 16.41 -6.61 17.68
CA ARG A 211 17.06 -7.91 17.87
C ARG A 211 16.75 -8.49 19.25
N ASP A 212 16.94 -7.68 20.30
CA ASP A 212 16.70 -8.11 21.68
C ASP A 212 15.22 -8.46 21.90
N TYR A 213 14.30 -7.66 21.36
CA TYR A 213 12.86 -7.93 21.39
C TYR A 213 12.47 -9.19 20.61
N PHE A 214 13.01 -9.37 19.39
CA PHE A 214 12.70 -10.53 18.54
C PHE A 214 13.13 -11.85 19.20
N ASN A 215 14.26 -11.85 19.92
CA ASN A 215 14.81 -13.00 20.61
C ASN A 215 14.09 -13.31 21.94
N LEU A 216 13.18 -12.46 22.42
CA LEU A 216 12.33 -12.79 23.56
C LEU A 216 11.41 -13.96 23.23
N LYS A 217 11.12 -14.80 24.23
CA LYS A 217 10.03 -15.78 24.11
C LYS A 217 8.70 -15.05 23.90
N ALA A 218 7.79 -15.66 23.17
CA ALA A 218 6.50 -15.03 22.85
C ALA A 218 5.75 -14.51 24.08
N GLN A 219 5.80 -15.25 25.19
CA GLN A 219 5.15 -14.90 26.46
C GLN A 219 5.78 -13.69 27.19
N ASP A 220 7.05 -13.40 26.88
CA ASP A 220 7.81 -12.32 27.53
C ASP A 220 7.73 -11.00 26.72
N ARG A 221 7.06 -11.01 25.57
CA ARG A 221 6.83 -9.84 24.74
C ARG A 221 5.70 -9.02 25.30
N ASP A 222 5.91 -7.71 25.47
CA ASP A 222 4.91 -6.78 26.01
C ASP A 222 3.80 -6.44 24.99
N ARG A 223 4.10 -6.50 23.69
CA ARG A 223 3.20 -6.23 22.56
C ARG A 223 3.65 -7.01 21.34
N ILE A 224 2.73 -7.20 20.38
CA ILE A 224 3.08 -7.73 19.06
C ILE A 224 3.57 -6.58 18.19
N ARG A 225 4.80 -6.68 17.69
CA ARG A 225 5.43 -5.67 16.82
C ARG A 225 5.92 -6.29 15.53
N ASN A 226 6.08 -5.45 14.52
CA ASN A 226 6.48 -5.86 13.18
C ASN A 226 7.47 -4.89 12.56
N VAL A 227 8.47 -5.38 11.85
CA VAL A 227 9.37 -4.61 11.00
C VAL A 227 9.13 -5.00 9.55
N ILE A 228 8.62 -4.08 8.75
CA ILE A 228 8.20 -4.32 7.36
C ILE A 228 9.04 -3.60 6.31
N SER A 229 10.03 -2.77 6.71
CA SER A 229 10.73 -1.91 5.77
C SER A 229 12.15 -1.55 6.19
N LEU A 230 13.00 -2.54 6.51
CA LEU A 230 14.44 -2.31 6.68
C LEU A 230 15.12 -2.34 5.30
N GLU A 231 15.39 -1.16 4.73
CA GLU A 231 16.10 -1.01 3.47
C GLU A 231 17.59 -1.31 3.66
N VAL A 232 18.18 -2.19 2.83
CA VAL A 232 19.53 -2.71 3.02
C VAL A 232 20.49 -2.52 1.84
N SER A 233 20.07 -1.83 0.77
CA SER A 233 20.93 -1.65 -0.42
C SER A 233 22.18 -0.80 -0.18
N GLN A 234 22.25 -0.07 0.95
CA GLN A 234 23.43 0.70 1.35
C GLN A 234 24.19 0.06 2.53
N THR A 235 23.93 -1.19 2.83
CA THR A 235 24.59 -1.94 3.89
C THR A 235 25.46 -3.06 3.32
N LYS A 236 26.25 -3.72 4.15
CA LYS A 236 27.04 -4.89 3.75
C LYS A 236 26.16 -6.04 3.23
N LEU A 237 24.90 -6.11 3.62
CA LEU A 237 23.94 -7.10 3.12
C LEU A 237 23.61 -6.94 1.64
N ASN A 238 23.84 -5.75 1.06
CA ASN A 238 23.63 -5.53 -0.37
C ASN A 238 24.42 -6.50 -1.26
N GLU A 239 25.64 -6.86 -0.86
CA GLU A 239 26.51 -7.79 -1.62
C GLU A 239 26.14 -9.26 -1.39
N LYS A 240 25.41 -9.53 -0.30
CA LYS A 240 24.97 -10.89 0.07
C LYS A 240 23.63 -11.27 -0.54
N ILE A 241 22.84 -10.28 -0.99
CA ILE A 241 21.49 -10.46 -1.54
C ILE A 241 21.53 -10.10 -3.02
N GLU A 242 21.17 -11.07 -3.87
CA GLU A 242 20.99 -10.86 -5.32
C GLU A 242 19.52 -11.13 -5.69
N LEU A 243 18.92 -10.17 -6.39
CA LEU A 243 17.53 -10.27 -6.82
C LEU A 243 17.36 -11.35 -7.89
N PRO A 244 16.16 -11.96 -7.99
CA PRO A 244 15.89 -12.91 -9.07
C PRO A 244 16.12 -12.26 -10.44
N LYS A 245 16.88 -12.95 -11.28
CA LYS A 245 17.16 -12.47 -12.63
C LYS A 245 15.89 -12.19 -13.41
N SER A 246 14.87 -13.04 -13.29
CA SER A 246 13.56 -12.84 -13.90
C SER A 246 12.87 -11.54 -13.47
N VAL A 247 13.08 -11.07 -12.22
CA VAL A 247 12.63 -9.78 -11.74
C VAL A 247 13.46 -8.65 -12.35
N LEU A 248 14.81 -8.79 -12.35
CA LEU A 248 15.70 -7.79 -12.95
C LEU A 248 15.44 -7.59 -14.45
N ASP A 249 15.05 -8.66 -15.14
CA ASP A 249 14.75 -8.66 -16.57
C ASP A 249 13.47 -7.87 -16.92
N ILE A 250 12.59 -7.63 -15.95
CA ILE A 250 11.35 -6.86 -16.14
C ILE A 250 11.32 -5.55 -15.36
N ASP A 251 12.20 -5.35 -14.36
CA ASP A 251 12.28 -4.11 -13.58
C ASP A 251 12.78 -2.96 -14.46
N VAL A 252 11.87 -2.07 -14.82
CA VAL A 252 12.16 -0.92 -15.68
C VAL A 252 13.09 0.09 -15.00
N VAL A 253 13.03 0.21 -13.67
CA VAL A 253 13.96 1.07 -12.92
C VAL A 253 15.38 0.53 -13.05
N ASN A 254 15.55 -0.78 -12.85
CA ASN A 254 16.86 -1.41 -13.00
C ASN A 254 17.39 -1.26 -14.44
N LYS A 255 16.55 -1.50 -15.45
CA LYS A 255 16.93 -1.34 -16.87
C LYS A 255 17.40 0.09 -17.18
N ILE A 256 16.64 1.11 -16.78
CA ILE A 256 16.98 2.52 -17.00
C ILE A 256 18.33 2.86 -16.36
N PHE A 257 18.47 2.57 -15.07
CA PHE A 257 19.65 2.97 -14.29
C PHE A 257 20.90 2.11 -14.55
N SER A 258 20.77 0.92 -15.10
CA SER A 258 21.92 0.13 -15.55
C SER A 258 22.39 0.51 -16.95
N THR A 259 21.45 0.73 -17.88
CA THR A 259 21.76 1.03 -19.28
C THR A 259 22.22 2.48 -19.48
N CYS A 260 21.60 3.44 -18.79
CA CYS A 260 21.87 4.87 -18.96
C CYS A 260 22.61 5.47 -17.77
N LYS A 261 23.37 4.68 -17.01
CA LYS A 261 24.01 5.09 -15.76
C LYS A 261 24.82 6.38 -15.91
N SER A 262 25.76 6.42 -16.85
CA SER A 262 26.66 7.57 -17.02
C SER A 262 25.91 8.86 -17.34
N GLU A 263 24.82 8.78 -18.11
CA GLU A 263 24.01 9.93 -18.46
C GLU A 263 23.19 10.42 -17.26
N LEU A 264 22.58 9.49 -16.49
CA LEU A 264 21.82 9.83 -15.30
C LEU A 264 22.70 10.38 -14.18
N ASP A 265 23.89 9.81 -13.99
CA ASP A 265 24.89 10.30 -13.02
C ASP A 265 25.34 11.73 -13.39
N ALA A 266 25.54 12.04 -14.69
CA ALA A 266 25.88 13.39 -15.15
C ALA A 266 24.80 14.43 -14.86
N HIS A 267 23.56 14.01 -14.70
CA HIS A 267 22.40 14.84 -14.34
C HIS A 267 21.98 14.71 -12.88
N GLU A 268 22.79 14.08 -12.04
CA GLU A 268 22.53 13.88 -10.60
C GLU A 268 21.18 13.19 -10.31
N ILE A 269 20.80 12.26 -11.17
CA ILE A 269 19.56 11.49 -11.02
C ILE A 269 19.86 10.15 -10.34
N GLU A 270 19.51 10.07 -9.07
CA GLU A 270 19.72 8.86 -8.26
C GLU A 270 18.66 7.79 -8.50
N LYS A 271 19.10 6.51 -8.49
CA LYS A 271 18.21 5.35 -8.53
C LYS A 271 17.38 5.26 -7.26
N PRO A 272 16.05 5.09 -7.35
CA PRO A 272 15.20 4.79 -6.20
C PRO A 272 15.67 3.53 -5.43
N LYS A 273 15.74 3.64 -4.11
CA LYS A 273 16.17 2.54 -3.23
C LYS A 273 14.95 1.83 -2.67
N VAL A 274 14.42 0.90 -3.44
CA VAL A 274 13.17 0.19 -3.12
C VAL A 274 13.25 -1.31 -3.39
N SER A 275 14.40 -1.79 -3.84
CA SER A 275 14.52 -3.15 -4.36
C SER A 275 15.03 -4.18 -3.35
N LYS A 276 15.53 -3.76 -2.18
CA LYS A 276 16.08 -4.68 -1.16
C LYS A 276 15.61 -4.29 0.23
N TYR A 277 14.60 -5.00 0.72
CA TYR A 277 14.08 -4.86 2.08
C TYR A 277 14.24 -6.16 2.86
N ILE A 278 14.52 -6.04 4.15
CA ILE A 278 14.36 -7.12 5.10
C ILE A 278 13.15 -6.82 5.97
N LEU A 279 12.30 -7.84 6.11
CA LEU A 279 11.15 -7.80 7.00
C LEU A 279 11.38 -8.83 8.11
N MET A 280 11.07 -8.44 9.32
CA MET A 280 11.23 -9.29 10.51
C MET A 280 9.94 -9.20 11.32
N SER A 281 9.24 -10.30 11.44
CA SER A 281 7.91 -10.33 12.04
C SER A 281 7.85 -11.39 13.13
N VAL A 282 7.36 -11.03 14.29
CA VAL A 282 7.10 -12.03 15.34
C VAL A 282 5.75 -12.72 15.10
N LYS A 283 5.56 -13.87 15.73
CA LYS A 283 4.29 -14.61 15.71
C LYS A 283 3.11 -13.68 16.04
N ASP A 284 1.98 -13.92 15.36
CA ASP A 284 0.74 -13.14 15.43
C ASP A 284 0.88 -11.69 14.89
N SER A 285 1.98 -11.34 14.22
CA SER A 285 2.05 -10.08 13.48
C SER A 285 1.04 -10.08 12.35
N PHE A 286 0.41 -8.94 12.17
CA PHE A 286 -0.57 -8.70 11.12
C PHE A 286 -0.29 -7.34 10.47
N THR A 287 -0.23 -7.32 9.15
CA THR A 287 -0.22 -6.10 8.34
C THR A 287 -1.58 -6.03 7.65
N ASP A 288 -2.34 -4.98 7.94
CA ASP A 288 -3.69 -4.83 7.40
C ASP A 288 -3.67 -4.55 5.89
N PHE A 289 -4.84 -4.54 5.26
CA PHE A 289 -4.94 -4.41 3.82
C PHE A 289 -4.27 -3.15 3.31
N HIS A 290 -3.43 -3.33 2.31
CA HIS A 290 -2.73 -2.25 1.64
C HIS A 290 -2.44 -2.61 0.18
N VAL A 291 -2.08 -1.61 -0.58
CA VAL A 291 -1.46 -1.74 -1.90
C VAL A 291 -0.05 -1.18 -1.77
N ASP A 292 0.93 -1.85 -2.34
CA ASP A 292 2.29 -1.35 -2.34
C ASP A 292 2.42 0.02 -3.00
N PHE A 293 3.30 0.85 -2.48
CA PHE A 293 3.47 2.24 -2.93
C PHE A 293 3.70 2.33 -4.44
N GLY A 294 3.08 3.33 -5.08
CA GLY A 294 3.11 3.51 -6.53
C GLY A 294 2.55 2.31 -7.31
N GLY A 295 1.78 1.43 -6.65
CA GLY A 295 1.29 0.20 -7.24
C GLY A 295 2.41 -0.72 -7.71
N THR A 296 3.57 -0.72 -7.09
CA THR A 296 4.70 -1.58 -7.47
C THR A 296 4.34 -3.06 -7.44
N SER A 297 4.99 -3.84 -8.29
CA SER A 297 5.08 -5.29 -8.11
C SER A 297 6.13 -5.60 -7.05
N VAL A 298 6.01 -6.76 -6.41
CA VAL A 298 6.92 -7.19 -5.33
C VAL A 298 7.46 -8.58 -5.62
N TYR A 299 8.73 -8.80 -5.35
CA TYR A 299 9.23 -10.14 -5.09
C TYR A 299 9.38 -10.33 -3.59
N TYR A 300 9.08 -11.51 -3.09
CA TYR A 300 9.01 -11.81 -1.68
C TYR A 300 9.47 -13.24 -1.41
N THR A 301 10.50 -13.43 -0.60
CA THR A 301 11.01 -14.76 -0.26
C THR A 301 11.22 -14.90 1.23
N ILE A 302 10.83 -16.03 1.78
CA ILE A 302 10.94 -16.31 3.21
C ILE A 302 12.25 -17.02 3.48
N LEU A 303 13.07 -16.44 4.38
CA LEU A 303 14.32 -17.05 4.85
C LEU A 303 14.10 -17.93 6.07
N GLN A 304 13.14 -17.56 6.92
CA GLN A 304 12.76 -18.29 8.13
C GLN A 304 11.27 -18.08 8.39
N GLY A 305 10.60 -19.14 8.85
CA GLY A 305 9.20 -19.09 9.28
C GLY A 305 8.22 -19.25 8.13
N ARG A 306 7.06 -18.62 8.26
CA ARG A 306 5.92 -18.72 7.33
C ARG A 306 5.15 -17.42 7.30
N LYS A 307 4.55 -17.09 6.15
CA LYS A 307 3.58 -16.01 5.98
C LYS A 307 2.32 -16.52 5.31
N GLN A 308 1.20 -15.91 5.68
CA GLN A 308 -0.08 -16.12 4.99
C GLN A 308 -0.50 -14.80 4.36
N PHE A 309 -0.84 -14.83 3.09
CA PHE A 309 -1.34 -13.68 2.34
C PHE A 309 -2.81 -13.87 2.04
N LEU A 310 -3.61 -12.82 2.27
CA LEU A 310 -4.96 -12.71 1.72
C LEU A 310 -4.96 -11.53 0.74
N MET A 311 -5.28 -11.80 -0.53
CA MET A 311 -5.06 -10.89 -1.63
C MET A 311 -6.32 -10.75 -2.50
N PHE A 312 -6.56 -9.54 -3.02
CA PHE A 312 -7.62 -9.24 -3.99
C PHE A 312 -7.02 -8.57 -5.22
N PRO A 313 -7.42 -8.98 -6.45
CA PRO A 313 -6.87 -8.41 -7.67
C PRO A 313 -7.27 -6.94 -7.87
N PRO A 314 -6.47 -6.14 -8.58
CA PRO A 314 -6.69 -4.72 -8.82
C PRO A 314 -7.78 -4.48 -9.88
N THR A 315 -8.97 -5.05 -9.68
CA THR A 315 -10.13 -4.72 -10.52
C THR A 315 -10.63 -3.32 -10.19
N LYS A 316 -11.28 -2.65 -11.12
CA LYS A 316 -11.88 -1.31 -10.87
C LYS A 316 -12.77 -1.31 -9.62
N ARG A 317 -13.54 -2.39 -9.42
CA ARG A 317 -14.41 -2.54 -8.25
C ARG A 317 -13.61 -2.65 -6.96
N ASN A 318 -12.61 -3.51 -6.94
CA ASN A 318 -11.80 -3.73 -5.73
C ASN A 318 -10.97 -2.50 -5.37
N LEU A 319 -10.37 -1.82 -6.36
CA LEU A 319 -9.63 -0.57 -6.13
C LEU A 319 -10.55 0.57 -5.67
N ALA A 320 -11.77 0.68 -6.21
CA ALA A 320 -12.76 1.66 -5.72
C ALA A 320 -13.20 1.35 -4.29
N ALA A 321 -13.40 0.07 -3.94
CA ALA A 321 -13.68 -0.35 -2.57
C ALA A 321 -12.51 -0.05 -1.63
N TYR A 322 -11.28 -0.29 -2.07
CA TYR A 322 -10.05 0.03 -1.33
C TYR A 322 -9.90 1.53 -1.08
N GLN A 323 -10.08 2.36 -2.12
CA GLN A 323 -10.06 3.82 -1.97
C GLN A 323 -11.11 4.32 -0.97
N LYS A 324 -12.33 3.78 -1.05
CA LYS A 324 -13.40 4.10 -0.08
C LYS A 324 -13.02 3.69 1.33
N TRP A 325 -12.44 2.50 1.49
CA TRP A 325 -11.99 1.99 2.78
C TRP A 325 -10.86 2.85 3.38
N CYS A 326 -9.88 3.27 2.57
CA CYS A 326 -8.81 4.17 3.00
C CYS A 326 -9.30 5.56 3.42
N LEU A 327 -10.43 6.02 2.87
CA LEU A 327 -11.04 7.32 3.21
C LEU A 327 -12.01 7.23 4.40
N SER A 328 -12.27 6.04 4.93
CA SER A 328 -13.13 5.84 6.09
C SER A 328 -12.44 6.32 7.37
N ASP A 329 -13.16 7.03 8.23
CA ASP A 329 -12.64 7.54 9.51
C ASP A 329 -12.31 6.41 10.50
N ASP A 330 -12.88 5.23 10.29
CA ASP A 330 -12.75 4.04 11.13
C ASP A 330 -12.17 2.83 10.36
N GLN A 331 -11.30 3.09 9.39
CA GLN A 331 -10.60 2.11 8.56
C GLN A 331 -10.13 0.88 9.35
N ASN A 332 -9.45 1.09 10.49
CA ASN A 332 -8.87 0.02 11.31
C ASN A 332 -9.91 -0.87 12.02
N SER A 333 -11.17 -0.45 12.07
CA SER A 333 -12.26 -1.23 12.67
C SER A 333 -13.13 -1.96 11.65
N HIS A 334 -12.98 -1.65 10.37
CA HIS A 334 -13.73 -2.27 9.30
C HIS A 334 -12.89 -3.27 8.51
N TRP A 335 -13.33 -4.52 8.51
CA TRP A 335 -12.72 -5.56 7.71
C TRP A 335 -12.93 -5.28 6.21
N PHE A 336 -11.83 -5.11 5.47
CA PHE A 336 -11.90 -4.82 4.03
C PHE A 336 -12.66 -5.91 3.24
N GLY A 337 -12.54 -7.19 3.67
CA GLY A 337 -13.24 -8.31 3.05
C GLY A 337 -14.76 -8.17 2.97
N ASP A 338 -15.37 -7.38 3.87
CA ASP A 338 -16.82 -7.11 3.85
C ASP A 338 -17.23 -6.19 2.70
N LEU A 339 -16.32 -5.35 2.22
CA LEU A 339 -16.54 -4.46 1.08
C LEU A 339 -16.39 -5.16 -0.27
N VAL A 340 -15.75 -6.33 -0.26
CA VAL A 340 -15.52 -7.19 -1.42
C VAL A 340 -16.04 -8.60 -1.13
N PRO A 341 -17.35 -8.77 -0.90
CA PRO A 341 -17.91 -10.05 -0.48
C PRO A 341 -17.64 -11.15 -1.50
N PRO A 342 -17.37 -12.38 -1.05
CA PRO A 342 -17.18 -13.51 -1.95
C PRO A 342 -18.44 -13.77 -2.76
N THR A 343 -18.27 -14.35 -3.94
CA THR A 343 -19.40 -14.84 -4.73
C THR A 343 -20.03 -16.01 -3.99
N LYS A 344 -21.35 -15.90 -3.68
CA LYS A 344 -22.07 -16.98 -3.01
C LYS A 344 -22.06 -18.24 -3.90
N PRO A 345 -21.72 -19.42 -3.34
CA PRO A 345 -21.81 -20.67 -4.09
C PRO A 345 -23.21 -20.83 -4.73
N GLY A 346 -23.26 -21.21 -6.02
CA GLY A 346 -24.51 -21.39 -6.78
C GLY A 346 -25.14 -20.11 -7.35
N LYS A 347 -24.54 -18.95 -7.13
CA LYS A 347 -24.87 -17.69 -7.81
C LYS A 347 -23.61 -17.10 -8.42
N GLU A 348 -23.12 -17.70 -9.48
CA GLU A 348 -22.10 -17.03 -10.28
C GLU A 348 -22.68 -15.72 -10.80
N PRO A 349 -22.01 -14.59 -10.58
CA PRO A 349 -22.44 -13.35 -11.21
C PRO A 349 -22.40 -13.57 -12.72
N ILE A 350 -23.40 -13.07 -13.41
CA ILE A 350 -23.51 -13.10 -14.87
C ILE A 350 -22.29 -12.47 -15.54
N ASP A 351 -21.62 -11.57 -14.82
CA ASP A 351 -20.39 -10.90 -15.25
C ASP A 351 -19.23 -11.24 -14.29
N PRO A 352 -18.15 -11.90 -14.77
CA PRO A 352 -16.94 -12.17 -13.98
C PRO A 352 -16.29 -10.93 -13.35
N ALA A 353 -16.54 -9.72 -13.89
CA ALA A 353 -16.06 -8.46 -13.33
C ALA A 353 -16.63 -8.15 -11.94
N TYR A 354 -17.74 -8.78 -11.55
CA TYR A 354 -18.33 -8.64 -10.22
C TYR A 354 -17.79 -9.63 -9.17
N MET A 355 -16.91 -10.55 -9.57
CA MET A 355 -16.25 -11.45 -8.62
C MET A 355 -15.12 -10.70 -7.92
N ASN A 356 -14.98 -10.87 -6.61
CA ASN A 356 -13.86 -10.26 -5.88
C ASN A 356 -12.52 -10.96 -6.16
N ASN A 357 -12.56 -12.25 -6.55
CA ASN A 357 -11.40 -13.08 -6.85
C ASN A 357 -10.36 -13.09 -5.71
N GLY A 358 -10.81 -13.00 -4.47
CA GLY A 358 -9.93 -13.10 -3.29
C GLY A 358 -9.20 -14.43 -3.25
N VAL A 359 -7.95 -14.41 -2.80
CA VAL A 359 -7.13 -15.60 -2.64
C VAL A 359 -6.29 -15.53 -1.38
N LYS A 360 -6.32 -16.61 -0.60
CA LYS A 360 -5.47 -16.81 0.57
C LYS A 360 -4.45 -17.90 0.27
N ILE A 361 -3.18 -17.63 0.56
CA ILE A 361 -2.07 -18.57 0.33
C ILE A 361 -1.13 -18.61 1.52
N ASP A 362 -0.52 -19.77 1.72
CA ASP A 362 0.64 -19.95 2.58
C ASP A 362 1.93 -19.79 1.76
N ILE A 363 2.94 -19.18 2.36
CA ILE A 363 4.29 -19.05 1.80
C ILE A 363 5.27 -19.53 2.86
N ASP A 364 6.03 -20.55 2.52
CA ASP A 364 7.00 -21.19 3.42
C ASP A 364 8.44 -20.75 3.15
N ALA A 365 9.33 -21.07 4.08
CA ALA A 365 10.76 -20.82 3.90
C ALA A 365 11.28 -21.53 2.63
N GLY A 366 11.96 -20.76 1.77
CA GLY A 366 12.46 -21.24 0.49
C GLY A 366 11.57 -20.93 -0.72
N ASP A 367 10.32 -20.50 -0.52
CA ASP A 367 9.42 -20.07 -1.59
C ASP A 367 9.79 -18.67 -2.09
N LEU A 368 9.46 -18.41 -3.37
CA LEU A 368 9.49 -17.08 -3.97
C LEU A 368 8.09 -16.73 -4.47
N LEU A 369 7.53 -15.64 -3.96
CA LEU A 369 6.30 -15.04 -4.48
C LEU A 369 6.66 -13.83 -5.35
N ILE A 370 6.08 -13.73 -6.54
CA ILE A 370 6.06 -12.52 -7.36
C ILE A 370 4.63 -12.00 -7.34
N LEU A 371 4.41 -10.91 -6.60
CA LEU A 371 3.10 -10.28 -6.44
C LEU A 371 2.96 -9.17 -7.49
N PRO A 372 1.91 -9.21 -8.34
CA PRO A 372 1.72 -8.20 -9.37
C PRO A 372 1.30 -6.85 -8.80
N SER A 373 1.47 -5.82 -9.62
CA SER A 373 1.08 -4.43 -9.37
C SER A 373 -0.37 -4.29 -8.91
N GLY A 374 -0.57 -3.49 -7.86
CA GLY A 374 -1.88 -3.03 -7.43
C GLY A 374 -2.72 -4.07 -6.68
N TRP A 375 -2.22 -5.27 -6.42
CA TRP A 375 -2.91 -6.27 -5.63
C TRP A 375 -3.10 -5.80 -4.19
N ILE A 376 -4.35 -5.72 -3.74
CA ILE A 376 -4.73 -5.33 -2.38
C ILE A 376 -4.50 -6.54 -1.49
N HIS A 377 -3.66 -6.43 -0.46
CA HIS A 377 -3.32 -7.59 0.34
C HIS A 377 -3.12 -7.27 1.82
N SER A 378 -3.42 -8.26 2.66
CA SER A 378 -3.07 -8.30 4.08
C SER A 378 -2.19 -9.52 4.35
N VAL A 379 -1.35 -9.43 5.39
CA VAL A 379 -0.35 -10.47 5.68
C VAL A 379 -0.39 -10.84 7.16
N TYR A 380 -0.63 -12.12 7.43
CA TYR A 380 -0.56 -12.70 8.76
C TYR A 380 0.71 -13.54 8.94
N THR A 381 1.27 -13.52 10.13
CA THR A 381 2.51 -14.22 10.50
C THR A 381 2.23 -15.27 11.59
N PRO A 382 2.12 -16.56 11.22
CA PRO A 382 1.79 -17.62 12.20
C PRO A 382 2.94 -18.02 13.11
N CYS A 383 4.18 -17.70 12.74
CA CYS A 383 5.40 -17.94 13.53
C CYS A 383 6.45 -16.86 13.23
N ASP A 384 7.41 -16.67 14.13
CA ASP A 384 8.50 -15.71 13.94
C ASP A 384 9.18 -15.92 12.58
N SER A 385 9.31 -14.86 11.80
CA SER A 385 9.69 -14.95 10.39
C SER A 385 10.68 -13.86 9.97
N VAL A 386 11.61 -14.23 9.10
CA VAL A 386 12.58 -13.35 8.45
C VAL A 386 12.43 -13.47 6.94
N ILE A 387 12.32 -12.33 6.27
CA ILE A 387 11.96 -12.24 4.86
C ILE A 387 12.89 -11.29 4.14
N VAL A 388 13.22 -11.58 2.89
CA VAL A 388 13.77 -10.64 1.93
C VAL A 388 12.73 -10.36 0.85
N GLY A 389 12.54 -9.10 0.54
CA GLY A 389 11.64 -8.67 -0.52
C GLY A 389 12.08 -7.36 -1.15
N GLY A 390 11.36 -6.92 -2.14
CA GLY A 390 11.60 -5.63 -2.76
C GLY A 390 10.58 -5.29 -3.80
N ASN A 391 10.44 -3.99 -4.02
CA ASN A 391 9.47 -3.40 -4.94
C ASN A 391 10.12 -3.08 -6.28
N PHE A 392 9.39 -3.26 -7.35
CA PHE A 392 9.84 -2.91 -8.70
C PHE A 392 8.71 -2.39 -9.58
N LEU A 393 9.05 -1.47 -10.47
CA LEU A 393 8.14 -1.02 -11.53
C LEU A 393 8.41 -1.82 -12.80
N ASN A 394 7.35 -2.13 -13.55
CA ASN A 394 7.47 -2.84 -14.81
C ASN A 394 6.53 -2.28 -15.87
N MET A 395 6.88 -2.41 -17.14
CA MET A 395 6.09 -1.86 -18.24
C MET A 395 4.75 -2.59 -18.42
N LEU A 396 4.67 -3.88 -18.06
CA LEU A 396 3.46 -4.68 -18.20
C LEU A 396 2.31 -4.14 -17.33
N SER A 397 2.64 -3.43 -16.25
CA SER A 397 1.69 -2.95 -15.24
C SER A 397 1.53 -1.43 -15.21
N LEU A 398 1.99 -0.69 -16.24
CA LEU A 398 1.97 0.78 -16.25
C LEU A 398 0.60 1.38 -15.89
N LYS A 399 -0.47 0.81 -16.42
CA LYS A 399 -1.83 1.26 -16.08
C LYS A 399 -2.10 1.21 -14.58
N ASN A 400 -1.77 0.10 -13.93
CA ASN A 400 -1.99 -0.07 -12.50
C ASN A 400 -1.10 0.87 -11.67
N HIS A 401 0.17 1.04 -12.07
CA HIS A 401 1.09 1.99 -11.41
C HIS A 401 0.50 3.41 -11.40
N LEU A 402 -0.04 3.87 -12.53
CA LEU A 402 -0.63 5.20 -12.65
C LEU A 402 -1.97 5.32 -11.88
N GLU A 403 -2.77 4.26 -11.87
CA GLU A 403 -4.05 4.22 -11.14
C GLU A 403 -3.83 4.24 -9.62
N VAL A 404 -2.89 3.45 -9.11
CA VAL A 404 -2.55 3.45 -7.67
C VAL A 404 -1.93 4.77 -7.25
N TYR A 405 -1.04 5.35 -8.06
CA TYR A 405 -0.51 6.70 -7.79
C TYR A 405 -1.64 7.73 -7.62
N LYS A 406 -2.69 7.67 -8.45
CA LYS A 406 -3.86 8.54 -8.30
C LYS A 406 -4.60 8.26 -6.99
N ILE A 407 -4.82 6.99 -6.65
CA ILE A 407 -5.45 6.60 -5.37
C ILE A 407 -4.64 7.15 -4.18
N GLU A 408 -3.30 7.06 -4.21
CA GLU A 408 -2.44 7.61 -3.16
C GLU A 408 -2.58 9.13 -2.99
N ILE A 409 -2.81 9.86 -4.08
CA ILE A 409 -3.09 11.30 -4.03
C ILE A 409 -4.46 11.55 -3.42
N ASP A 410 -5.49 10.87 -3.93
CA ASP A 410 -6.88 11.05 -3.51
C ASP A 410 -7.07 10.68 -2.02
N THR A 411 -6.37 9.65 -1.54
CA THR A 411 -6.38 9.20 -0.14
C THR A 411 -5.36 9.92 0.75
N LYS A 412 -4.63 10.90 0.20
CA LYS A 412 -3.67 11.74 0.90
C LYS A 412 -2.55 10.97 1.61
N VAL A 413 -2.07 9.89 1.01
CA VAL A 413 -0.93 9.12 1.52
C VAL A 413 0.27 10.06 1.77
N PRO A 414 0.90 10.04 2.96
CA PRO A 414 2.09 10.85 3.23
C PRO A 414 3.26 10.48 2.30
N GLU A 415 4.05 11.47 1.87
CA GLU A 415 5.13 11.29 0.90
C GLU A 415 6.18 10.24 1.29
N LYS A 416 6.47 10.13 2.59
CA LYS A 416 7.41 9.13 3.11
C LYS A 416 6.97 7.67 2.90
N PHE A 417 5.70 7.47 2.54
CA PHE A 417 5.11 6.16 2.24
C PHE A 417 4.79 5.98 0.75
N LYS A 418 5.22 6.91 -0.12
CA LYS A 418 5.08 6.79 -1.57
C LYS A 418 6.38 6.30 -2.21
N PHE A 419 6.28 5.81 -3.43
CA PHE A 419 7.46 5.44 -4.22
C PHE A 419 8.37 6.66 -4.44
N PRO A 420 9.66 6.59 -4.02
CA PRO A 420 10.57 7.72 -4.14
C PRO A 420 10.80 8.10 -5.61
N ASN A 421 10.63 9.38 -5.93
CA ASN A 421 10.81 9.91 -7.30
C ASN A 421 9.87 9.28 -8.36
N PHE A 422 8.67 8.80 -7.98
CA PHE A 422 7.75 8.13 -8.89
C PHE A 422 7.55 8.88 -10.20
N ILE A 423 7.21 10.17 -10.14
CA ILE A 423 6.98 11.01 -11.34
C ILE A 423 8.23 11.04 -12.22
N LYS A 424 9.39 11.26 -11.63
CA LYS A 424 10.67 11.29 -12.36
C LYS A 424 10.89 9.98 -13.13
N VAL A 425 10.69 8.84 -12.46
CA VAL A 425 10.84 7.51 -13.07
C VAL A 425 9.84 7.30 -14.20
N ILE A 426 8.56 7.64 -14.01
CA ILE A 426 7.54 7.49 -15.07
C ILE A 426 7.92 8.32 -16.32
N TRP A 427 8.45 9.53 -16.16
CA TRP A 427 8.91 10.33 -17.30
C TRP A 427 10.18 9.74 -17.93
N LEU A 428 11.10 9.20 -17.13
CA LEU A 428 12.29 8.51 -17.63
C LEU A 428 11.95 7.23 -18.41
N ILE A 429 10.82 6.57 -18.14
CA ILE A 429 10.36 5.41 -18.94
C ILE A 429 10.14 5.85 -20.40
N GLY A 430 9.40 6.92 -20.63
CA GLY A 430 9.17 7.43 -21.99
C GLY A 430 10.47 7.80 -22.71
N TRP A 431 11.39 8.49 -22.01
CA TRP A 431 12.70 8.82 -22.53
C TRP A 431 13.55 7.58 -22.86
N PHE A 432 13.57 6.61 -21.97
CA PHE A 432 14.34 5.37 -22.11
C PHE A 432 13.88 4.55 -23.32
N VAL A 433 12.57 4.36 -23.49
CA VAL A 433 12.02 3.53 -24.57
C VAL A 433 12.22 4.16 -25.96
N MET A 434 12.23 5.48 -26.06
CA MET A 434 12.55 6.16 -27.31
C MET A 434 14.01 5.94 -27.74
N LYS A 435 14.93 5.79 -26.76
CA LYS A 435 16.35 5.48 -27.03
C LYS A 435 16.60 4.00 -27.26
N ASN A 436 15.89 3.14 -26.53
CA ASN A 436 16.12 1.70 -26.47
C ASN A 436 14.85 0.96 -26.92
N ASN A 437 14.62 0.90 -28.21
CA ASN A 437 13.40 0.37 -28.82
C ASN A 437 13.36 -1.18 -28.87
N ASN A 438 13.78 -1.86 -27.81
CA ASN A 438 13.69 -3.31 -27.71
C ASN A 438 12.51 -3.69 -26.80
N LEU A 439 11.30 -3.60 -27.36
CA LEU A 439 10.03 -3.81 -26.66
C LEU A 439 9.29 -4.99 -27.25
N THR A 440 8.67 -5.78 -26.38
CA THR A 440 7.64 -6.74 -26.80
C THR A 440 6.39 -5.99 -27.29
N GLU A 441 5.53 -6.67 -28.02
CA GLU A 441 4.27 -6.12 -28.49
C GLU A 441 3.40 -5.64 -27.33
N PHE A 442 3.30 -6.44 -26.29
CA PHE A 442 2.52 -6.11 -25.11
C PHE A 442 3.10 -4.91 -24.31
N GLU A 443 4.42 -4.82 -24.18
CA GLU A 443 5.05 -3.65 -23.55
C GLU A 443 4.75 -2.36 -24.32
N LEU A 444 4.81 -2.40 -25.65
CA LEU A 444 4.46 -1.23 -26.47
C LEU A 444 3.00 -0.82 -26.25
N ASP A 445 2.06 -1.79 -26.22
CA ASP A 445 0.65 -1.47 -25.97
C ASP A 445 0.45 -0.83 -24.57
N CYS A 446 1.19 -1.27 -23.57
CA CYS A 446 1.14 -0.69 -22.24
C CYS A 446 1.62 0.77 -22.19
N LEU A 447 2.54 1.18 -23.07
CA LEU A 447 3.05 2.57 -23.15
C LEU A 447 1.96 3.57 -23.57
N ALA A 448 0.87 3.13 -24.20
CA ALA A 448 -0.28 3.98 -24.50
C ALA A 448 -0.81 4.74 -23.27
N ASN A 449 -0.68 4.14 -22.07
CA ASN A 449 -1.14 4.75 -20.83
C ASN A 449 -0.32 5.98 -20.40
N LEU A 450 0.92 6.13 -20.90
CA LEU A 450 1.78 7.28 -20.56
C LEU A 450 1.32 8.57 -21.23
N ILE A 451 0.75 8.49 -22.44
CA ILE A 451 0.35 9.68 -23.19
C ILE A 451 -0.70 10.53 -22.45
N PRO A 452 -1.86 9.94 -22.05
CA PRO A 452 -2.86 10.71 -21.29
C PRO A 452 -2.32 11.15 -19.92
N PHE A 453 -1.45 10.38 -19.29
CA PHE A 453 -0.85 10.73 -18.02
C PHE A 453 0.06 11.96 -18.13
N TYR A 454 0.98 12.00 -19.10
CA TYR A 454 1.84 13.16 -19.33
C TYR A 454 1.03 14.41 -19.69
N LYS A 455 0.03 14.27 -20.60
CA LYS A 455 -0.86 15.38 -20.98
C LYS A 455 -1.63 15.95 -19.78
N SER A 456 -2.16 15.07 -18.92
CA SER A 456 -2.86 15.51 -17.70
C SER A 456 -1.92 16.30 -16.78
N GLN A 457 -0.68 15.84 -16.59
CA GLN A 457 0.28 16.54 -15.73
C GLN A 457 0.67 17.92 -16.30
N LEU A 458 0.83 18.04 -17.62
CA LEU A 458 1.09 19.34 -18.26
C LEU A 458 -0.10 20.28 -18.07
N GLN A 459 -1.32 19.78 -18.28
CA GLN A 459 -2.55 20.56 -18.09
C GLN A 459 -2.71 21.02 -16.64
N ASP A 460 -2.40 20.17 -15.67
CA ASP A 460 -2.43 20.51 -14.25
C ASP A 460 -1.41 21.63 -13.93
N ILE A 461 -0.21 21.56 -14.51
CA ILE A 461 0.84 22.58 -14.34
C ILE A 461 0.41 23.92 -14.96
N GLU A 462 -0.22 23.90 -16.13
CA GLU A 462 -0.73 25.11 -16.80
C GLU A 462 -1.89 25.74 -16.01
N ASN A 463 -2.76 24.94 -15.42
CA ASN A 463 -3.94 25.38 -14.68
C ASN A 463 -3.75 25.46 -13.15
N ILE A 464 -2.51 25.52 -12.68
CA ILE A 464 -2.19 25.44 -11.24
C ILE A 464 -2.93 26.50 -10.41
N ASP A 465 -3.21 27.66 -10.96
CA ASP A 465 -3.89 28.75 -10.24
C ASP A 465 -5.35 28.45 -9.90
N ALA A 466 -6.00 27.57 -10.67
CA ALA A 466 -7.35 27.11 -10.39
C ALA A 466 -7.43 26.00 -9.32
N ALA A 467 -6.30 25.39 -8.94
CA ALA A 467 -6.25 24.30 -7.98
C ALA A 467 -6.35 24.82 -6.52
N ASP A 468 -6.92 24.01 -5.64
CA ASP A 468 -6.89 24.26 -4.20
C ASP A 468 -5.47 24.13 -3.60
N LYS A 469 -5.31 24.53 -2.32
CA LYS A 469 -3.99 24.55 -1.66
C LYS A 469 -3.30 23.18 -1.61
N TYR A 470 -4.06 22.08 -1.46
CA TYR A 470 -3.50 20.73 -1.42
C TYR A 470 -3.01 20.31 -2.80
N HIS A 471 -3.83 20.46 -3.83
CA HIS A 471 -3.47 20.14 -5.21
C HIS A 471 -2.35 21.02 -5.75
N LYS A 472 -2.32 22.33 -5.43
CA LYS A 472 -1.18 23.22 -5.76
C LYS A 472 0.15 22.67 -5.24
N ARG A 473 0.17 22.12 -4.03
CA ARG A 473 1.41 21.52 -3.47
C ARG A 473 1.84 20.29 -4.28
N ILE A 474 0.88 19.45 -4.68
CA ILE A 474 1.14 18.26 -5.50
C ILE A 474 1.67 18.69 -6.87
N ILE A 475 0.98 19.59 -7.55
CA ILE A 475 1.37 20.09 -8.89
C ILE A 475 2.77 20.71 -8.87
N ASN A 476 3.08 21.54 -7.86
CA ASN A 476 4.43 22.11 -7.71
C ASN A 476 5.49 21.03 -7.50
N ARG A 477 5.18 19.97 -6.77
CA ARG A 477 6.08 18.83 -6.59
C ARG A 477 6.26 18.07 -7.90
N VAL A 478 5.18 17.79 -8.62
CA VAL A 478 5.25 17.18 -9.97
C VAL A 478 6.17 18.02 -10.85
N LYS A 479 5.94 19.33 -10.95
CA LYS A 479 6.75 20.25 -11.74
C LYS A 479 8.24 20.20 -11.38
N SER A 480 8.56 20.18 -10.07
CA SER A 480 9.96 20.09 -9.60
C SER A 480 10.59 18.68 -9.77
N SER A 481 9.76 17.66 -9.94
CA SER A 481 10.21 16.27 -10.12
C SER A 481 10.44 15.89 -11.58
N LEU A 482 10.02 16.71 -12.54
CA LEU A 482 10.24 16.43 -13.94
C LEU A 482 11.75 16.41 -14.26
N PRO A 483 12.27 15.37 -14.94
CA PRO A 483 13.70 15.26 -15.26
C PRO A 483 14.08 16.12 -16.47
N THR A 484 13.83 17.44 -16.37
CA THR A 484 14.00 18.39 -17.51
C THR A 484 15.43 18.48 -18.01
N SER A 485 16.43 18.17 -17.19
CA SER A 485 17.83 18.08 -17.61
C SER A 485 18.08 16.95 -18.62
N VAL A 486 17.20 15.94 -18.64
CA VAL A 486 17.31 14.76 -19.53
C VAL A 486 16.31 14.83 -20.67
N ILE A 487 15.05 15.17 -20.37
CA ILE A 487 13.96 15.17 -21.37
C ILE A 487 13.82 16.51 -22.12
N GLY A 488 14.50 17.58 -21.67
CA GLY A 488 14.30 18.93 -22.20
C GLY A 488 12.98 19.57 -21.76
N LYS A 489 12.33 20.30 -22.66
CA LYS A 489 11.02 20.92 -22.38
C LYS A 489 9.93 19.85 -22.34
N PRO A 490 9.15 19.75 -21.25
CA PRO A 490 8.16 18.68 -21.07
C PRO A 490 7.11 18.61 -22.21
N ALA A 491 6.62 19.75 -22.70
CA ALA A 491 5.64 19.79 -23.80
C ALA A 491 6.20 19.24 -25.12
N ASP A 492 7.45 19.60 -25.46
CA ASP A 492 8.13 19.12 -26.66
C ASP A 492 8.38 17.60 -26.55
N PHE A 493 8.80 17.15 -25.38
CA PHE A 493 9.00 15.73 -25.08
C PHE A 493 7.71 14.91 -25.26
N VAL A 494 6.59 15.37 -24.75
CA VAL A 494 5.31 14.66 -24.90
C VAL A 494 4.90 14.57 -26.37
N ALA A 495 5.06 15.66 -27.13
CA ALA A 495 4.76 15.66 -28.56
C ALA A 495 5.69 14.72 -29.36
N GLU A 496 6.97 14.62 -28.96
CA GLU A 496 7.94 13.70 -29.57
C GLU A 496 7.60 12.24 -29.22
N PHE A 497 7.29 11.94 -27.95
CA PHE A 497 6.90 10.62 -27.52
C PHE A 497 5.63 10.12 -28.22
N GLU A 498 4.62 10.98 -28.38
CA GLU A 498 3.38 10.66 -29.08
C GLU A 498 3.62 10.34 -30.57
N ARG A 499 4.48 11.11 -31.24
CA ARG A 499 4.90 10.84 -32.62
C ARG A 499 5.65 9.52 -32.74
N TRP A 500 6.63 9.29 -31.86
CA TRP A 500 7.40 8.06 -31.79
C TRP A 500 6.48 6.84 -31.58
N TYR A 501 5.58 6.90 -30.61
CA TYR A 501 4.62 5.84 -30.31
C TYR A 501 3.73 5.52 -31.52
N SER A 502 3.21 6.55 -32.20
CA SER A 502 2.40 6.40 -33.40
C SER A 502 3.16 5.74 -34.55
N LEU A 503 4.45 6.02 -34.71
CA LEU A 503 5.30 5.38 -35.70
C LEU A 503 5.56 3.91 -35.38
N GLN A 504 5.85 3.57 -34.11
CA GLN A 504 6.08 2.18 -33.69
C GLN A 504 4.82 1.32 -33.89
N THR A 505 3.66 1.82 -33.53
CA THR A 505 2.39 1.10 -33.68
C THR A 505 1.98 0.93 -35.15
N ARG A 506 2.30 1.90 -36.04
CA ARG A 506 2.08 1.75 -37.49
C ARG A 506 3.03 0.73 -38.10
N LYS A 507 4.32 0.76 -37.81
CA LYS A 507 5.33 -0.17 -38.31
C LYS A 507 4.92 -1.61 -38.05
N ARG A 508 4.47 -1.92 -36.84
CA ARG A 508 3.99 -3.26 -36.47
C ARG A 508 2.78 -3.73 -37.28
N LYS A 509 1.83 -2.82 -37.58
CA LYS A 509 0.68 -3.20 -38.42
C LYS A 509 1.11 -3.65 -39.80
N TYR A 510 2.18 -3.07 -40.33
CA TYR A 510 2.73 -3.49 -41.66
C TYR A 510 3.53 -4.80 -41.55
N ASP A 511 4.26 -5.03 -40.45
CA ASP A 511 5.06 -6.27 -40.27
C ASP A 511 4.18 -7.51 -40.02
N ASN A 512 2.93 -7.32 -39.56
CA ASN A 512 1.94 -8.37 -39.30
C ASN A 512 0.93 -8.57 -40.46
N MET A 513 1.02 -7.80 -41.56
CA MET A 513 0.24 -7.95 -42.80
C MET A 513 1.03 -8.70 -43.86
#